data_c204e040e47e020fa46c9e1af2bfbf7f
#
_entry.id   c204e040e47e020fa46c9e1af2bfbf7f
#
_cell.length_a   1.000
_cell.length_b   1.000
_cell.length_c   1.000
_cell.angle_alpha   90.00
_cell.angle_beta   90.00
_cell.angle_gamma   90.00
#
_symmetry.space_group_name_H-M   'P 1'
#
loop_
_entity.id
_entity.type
_entity.pdbx_description
1 polymer ?
#
loop_
_entity_poly.entity_id
_entity_poly.type
_entity_poly.pdbx_seq_one_letter_code
_entity_poly.pdbx_strand_id
1 'polypeptide(L)'
;LYDPQSGHSLLAGAITAHDALTQAYVDAPARQLDVRCLFDGTAVLPQQTVWSERVLVDLVGGPNDQLARYGEALGLAMGARVPSPAPSGWCSWYYFYQGVTEDDVLRNLRFLEQHRRELPIETVQIDDGYQADIGDWLIVNEKFPRGMDWLAAEIKRAGYTPGIWLAPFLVAGSSRAYAEHPEFVVRGRAGEPALATDNWQRKNYGIDGSLPEARAWLSGLFRAICDGWGYDYVKIDFLFAAAI
;
A
#
# COMPACT_ATOMS: atom_id res chain seq x y z
N LEU A 1 -11.85 -11.23 18.00
CA LEU A 1 -12.21 -12.58 18.48
C LEU A 1 -13.70 -12.75 18.49
N TYR A 2 -14.17 -13.91 18.06
CA TYR A 2 -15.59 -14.24 18.04
C TYR A 2 -15.79 -15.69 18.46
N ASP A 3 -16.71 -15.90 19.40
CA ASP A 3 -17.14 -17.23 19.80
C ASP A 3 -18.52 -17.54 19.19
N PRO A 4 -18.59 -18.43 18.20
CA PRO A 4 -19.85 -18.76 17.54
C PRO A 4 -20.85 -19.52 18.44
N GLN A 5 -20.40 -20.12 19.54
CA GLN A 5 -21.26 -20.86 20.45
C GLN A 5 -22.01 -19.92 21.38
N SER A 6 -21.34 -18.94 21.96
CA SER A 6 -21.95 -17.96 22.87
C SER A 6 -22.45 -16.70 22.15
N GLY A 7 -22.02 -16.46 20.92
CA GLY A 7 -22.28 -15.22 20.19
C GLY A 7 -21.50 -14.00 20.70
N HIS A 8 -20.60 -14.18 21.67
CA HIS A 8 -19.81 -13.09 22.19
C HIS A 8 -18.65 -12.75 21.27
N SER A 9 -18.31 -11.47 21.20
CA SER A 9 -17.16 -10.97 20.46
C SER A 9 -16.38 -9.95 21.26
N LEU A 10 -15.06 -9.89 20.97
CA LEU A 10 -14.13 -8.90 21.50
C LEU A 10 -13.34 -8.34 20.31
N LEU A 11 -13.36 -7.03 20.17
CA LEU A 11 -12.49 -6.32 19.26
C LEU A 11 -11.45 -5.54 20.08
N ALA A 12 -10.19 -5.63 19.67
CA ALA A 12 -9.10 -4.77 20.16
C ALA A 12 -8.24 -4.35 18.98
N GLY A 13 -7.99 -3.06 18.81
CA GLY A 13 -7.21 -2.52 17.70
C GLY A 13 -6.77 -1.09 17.93
N ALA A 14 -5.63 -0.72 17.34
CA ALA A 14 -5.17 0.65 17.36
C ALA A 14 -6.05 1.54 16.48
N ILE A 15 -6.44 2.70 17.00
CA ILE A 15 -7.18 3.72 16.25
C ILE A 15 -6.30 4.89 15.85
N THR A 16 -5.00 4.85 16.17
CA THR A 16 -3.97 5.75 15.65
C THR A 16 -2.76 4.91 15.19
N ALA A 17 -1.98 5.47 14.27
CA ALA A 17 -0.75 4.86 13.74
C ALA A 17 0.21 5.99 13.35
N HIS A 18 0.69 6.74 14.37
CA HIS A 18 1.57 7.90 14.14
C HIS A 18 3.04 7.55 14.35
N ASP A 19 3.34 6.89 15.47
CA ASP A 19 4.71 6.76 15.96
C ASP A 19 5.14 5.31 16.20
N ALA A 20 4.19 4.36 16.26
CA ALA A 20 4.49 2.98 16.61
C ALA A 20 3.68 1.96 15.82
N LEU A 21 4.33 0.85 15.47
CA LEU A 21 3.62 -0.33 14.97
C LEU A 21 2.88 -1.00 16.11
N THR A 22 1.55 -1.08 16.04
CA THR A 22 0.75 -1.77 17.06
C THR A 22 0.40 -3.18 16.60
N GLN A 23 0.69 -4.14 17.46
CA GLN A 23 0.39 -5.56 17.22
C GLN A 23 -0.49 -6.10 18.35
N ALA A 24 -1.45 -6.94 18.01
CA ALA A 24 -2.30 -7.64 18.96
C ALA A 24 -2.03 -9.16 18.88
N TYR A 25 -1.71 -9.76 20.02
CA TYR A 25 -1.44 -11.19 20.18
C TYR A 25 -2.51 -11.83 21.05
N VAL A 26 -3.00 -12.97 20.62
CA VAL A 26 -4.00 -13.74 21.35
C VAL A 26 -3.41 -15.08 21.75
N ASP A 27 -3.37 -15.34 23.06
CA ASP A 27 -3.12 -16.66 23.65
C ASP A 27 -4.44 -17.20 24.19
N ALA A 28 -5.12 -18.01 23.39
CA ALA A 28 -6.43 -18.55 23.77
C ALA A 28 -6.37 -19.54 24.95
N PRO A 29 -5.37 -20.44 25.04
CA PRO A 29 -5.17 -21.28 26.21
C PRO A 29 -4.97 -20.49 27.51
N ALA A 30 -4.13 -19.44 27.46
CA ALA A 30 -3.87 -18.58 28.61
C ALA A 30 -5.00 -17.56 28.86
N ARG A 31 -5.96 -17.42 27.94
CA ARG A 31 -7.01 -16.39 27.94
C ARG A 31 -6.43 -14.97 28.03
N GLN A 32 -5.35 -14.74 27.28
CA GLN A 32 -4.63 -13.49 27.31
C GLN A 32 -4.70 -12.80 25.95
N LEU A 33 -4.89 -11.48 26.00
CA LEU A 33 -4.74 -10.58 24.87
C LEU A 33 -3.67 -9.56 25.21
N ASP A 34 -2.58 -9.56 24.43
CA ASP A 34 -1.51 -8.57 24.54
C ASP A 34 -1.62 -7.58 23.38
N VAL A 35 -1.62 -6.29 23.69
CA VAL A 35 -1.49 -5.23 22.70
C VAL A 35 -0.17 -4.51 22.92
N ARG A 36 0.68 -4.51 21.91
CA ARG A 36 2.05 -3.99 21.99
C ARG A 36 2.25 -2.88 20.95
N CYS A 37 2.74 -1.72 21.40
CA CYS A 37 3.22 -0.66 20.52
C CYS A 37 4.75 -0.77 20.43
N LEU A 38 5.25 -1.05 19.23
CA LEU A 38 6.67 -1.24 18.97
C LEU A 38 7.27 0.07 18.45
N PHE A 39 8.23 0.59 19.17
CA PHE A 39 8.95 1.84 18.82
C PHE A 39 10.32 1.56 18.18
N ASP A 40 10.61 0.30 17.87
CA ASP A 40 11.78 -0.18 17.10
C ASP A 40 13.13 0.42 17.52
N GLY A 41 13.35 0.47 18.84
CA GLY A 41 14.60 0.96 19.39
C GLY A 41 14.74 2.48 19.42
N THR A 42 13.65 3.22 19.21
CA THR A 42 13.63 4.68 19.38
C THR A 42 14.11 5.05 20.79
N ALA A 43 15.15 5.87 20.87
CA ALA A 43 15.69 6.33 22.14
C ALA A 43 14.74 7.30 22.82
N VAL A 44 14.40 7.03 24.08
CA VAL A 44 13.64 7.96 24.92
C VAL A 44 14.63 8.69 25.82
N LEU A 45 14.73 10.00 25.63
CA LEU A 45 15.65 10.82 26.42
C LEU A 45 15.13 11.02 27.86
N PRO A 46 16.02 11.31 28.84
CA PRO A 46 15.58 11.65 30.18
C PRO A 46 14.56 12.78 30.18
N GLN A 47 13.46 12.61 30.93
CA GLN A 47 12.31 13.54 31.02
C GLN A 47 11.45 13.64 29.74
N GLN A 48 11.72 12.88 28.71
CA GLN A 48 10.85 12.75 27.55
C GLN A 48 9.67 11.83 27.87
N THR A 49 8.46 12.24 27.47
CA THR A 49 7.26 11.41 27.49
C THR A 49 6.98 10.91 26.08
N VAL A 50 6.84 9.59 25.94
CA VAL A 50 6.40 8.94 24.69
C VAL A 50 5.02 8.36 24.93
N TRP A 51 4.10 8.63 24.01
CA TRP A 51 2.75 8.12 24.04
C TRP A 51 2.63 6.88 23.16
N SER A 52 1.94 5.85 23.65
CA SER A 52 1.54 4.74 22.80
C SER A 52 0.47 5.17 21.80
N GLU A 53 0.27 4.37 20.78
CA GLU A 53 -0.93 4.50 19.95
C GLU A 53 -2.20 4.31 20.79
N ARG A 54 -3.28 4.97 20.40
CA ARG A 54 -4.58 4.79 21.05
C ARG A 54 -5.18 3.47 20.65
N VAL A 55 -5.61 2.68 21.63
CA VAL A 55 -6.21 1.37 21.43
C VAL A 55 -7.68 1.44 21.82
N LEU A 56 -8.55 0.94 20.95
CA LEU A 56 -9.96 0.72 21.24
C LEU A 56 -10.16 -0.74 21.61
N VAL A 57 -10.88 -0.97 22.72
CA VAL A 57 -11.38 -2.29 23.12
C VAL A 57 -12.89 -2.23 23.16
N ASP A 58 -13.55 -3.11 22.40
CA ASP A 58 -15.02 -3.17 22.30
C ASP A 58 -15.51 -4.59 22.61
N LEU A 59 -16.46 -4.68 23.51
CA LEU A 59 -17.08 -5.92 23.99
C LEU A 59 -18.60 -5.95 23.71
N VAL A 60 -19.12 -4.92 23.03
CA VAL A 60 -20.57 -4.70 22.90
C VAL A 60 -21.05 -5.07 21.49
N GLY A 61 -22.10 -5.89 21.44
CA GLY A 61 -22.79 -6.27 20.19
C GLY A 61 -22.04 -7.32 19.37
N GLY A 62 -22.47 -7.51 18.12
CA GLY A 62 -21.90 -8.48 17.21
C GLY A 62 -20.60 -8.02 16.53
N PRO A 63 -19.83 -8.94 15.93
CA PRO A 63 -18.54 -8.63 15.36
C PRO A 63 -18.58 -7.59 14.23
N ASN A 64 -19.64 -7.60 13.41
CA ASN A 64 -19.79 -6.62 12.33
C ASN A 64 -20.07 -5.21 12.87
N ASP A 65 -20.87 -5.08 13.94
CA ASP A 65 -21.13 -3.79 14.58
C ASP A 65 -19.86 -3.23 15.24
N GLN A 66 -19.07 -4.11 15.86
CA GLN A 66 -17.78 -3.74 16.45
C GLN A 66 -16.81 -3.26 15.36
N LEU A 67 -16.73 -3.94 14.22
CA LEU A 67 -15.89 -3.52 13.09
C LEU A 67 -16.33 -2.17 12.51
N ALA A 68 -17.65 -1.93 12.41
CA ALA A 68 -18.16 -0.65 11.94
C ALA A 68 -17.76 0.50 12.89
N ARG A 69 -17.98 0.33 14.20
CA ARG A 69 -17.57 1.32 15.21
C ARG A 69 -16.05 1.55 15.24
N TYR A 70 -15.26 0.47 15.09
CA TYR A 70 -13.82 0.57 14.98
C TYR A 70 -13.39 1.40 13.76
N GLY A 71 -13.99 1.14 12.59
CA GLY A 71 -13.75 1.92 11.38
C GLY A 71 -14.09 3.39 11.54
N GLU A 72 -15.21 3.71 12.17
CA GLU A 72 -15.61 5.09 12.48
C GLU A 72 -14.61 5.76 13.44
N ALA A 73 -14.23 5.08 14.52
CA ALA A 73 -13.28 5.61 15.50
C ALA A 73 -11.88 5.84 14.89
N LEU A 74 -11.41 4.90 14.07
CA LEU A 74 -10.16 5.03 13.32
C LEU A 74 -10.23 6.19 12.32
N GLY A 75 -11.33 6.28 11.55
CA GLY A 75 -11.54 7.35 10.59
C GLY A 75 -11.53 8.73 11.23
N LEU A 76 -12.21 8.89 12.37
CA LEU A 76 -12.21 10.15 13.13
C LEU A 76 -10.82 10.46 13.70
N ALA A 77 -10.14 9.47 14.27
CA ALA A 77 -8.83 9.66 14.90
C ALA A 77 -7.74 10.05 13.90
N MET A 78 -7.79 9.48 12.68
CA MET A 78 -6.81 9.69 11.63
C MET A 78 -7.23 10.72 10.57
N GLY A 79 -8.41 11.35 10.71
CA GLY A 79 -8.91 12.32 9.74
C GLY A 79 -9.12 11.70 8.34
N ALA A 80 -9.60 10.45 8.30
CA ALA A 80 -9.72 9.70 7.05
C ALA A 80 -10.66 10.39 6.05
N ARG A 81 -10.22 10.44 4.79
CA ARG A 81 -11.06 10.87 3.66
C ARG A 81 -11.62 9.61 3.00
N VAL A 82 -12.88 9.35 3.22
CA VAL A 82 -13.54 8.16 2.67
C VAL A 82 -14.35 8.56 1.44
N PRO A 83 -13.95 8.14 0.22
CA PRO A 83 -14.75 8.38 -0.97
C PRO A 83 -16.04 7.56 -0.89
N SER A 84 -17.13 8.13 -1.40
CA SER A 84 -18.41 7.44 -1.49
C SER A 84 -19.01 7.69 -2.88
N PRO A 85 -19.35 6.63 -3.64
CA PRO A 85 -19.15 5.21 -3.30
C PRO A 85 -17.68 4.77 -3.35
N ALA A 86 -17.39 3.60 -2.78
CA ALA A 86 -16.07 2.99 -2.92
C ALA A 86 -15.80 2.67 -4.40
N PRO A 87 -14.60 2.98 -4.94
CA PRO A 87 -14.31 2.72 -6.33
C PRO A 87 -14.32 1.22 -6.63
N SER A 88 -14.90 0.86 -7.77
CA SER A 88 -14.87 -0.51 -8.31
C SER A 88 -14.10 -0.52 -9.62
N GLY A 89 -13.44 -1.64 -9.94
CA GLY A 89 -12.62 -1.65 -11.13
C GLY A 89 -12.14 -3.02 -11.60
N TRP A 90 -11.55 -3.01 -12.78
CA TRP A 90 -10.77 -4.09 -13.33
C TRP A 90 -9.30 -3.92 -12.93
N CYS A 91 -8.64 -5.04 -12.63
CA CYS A 91 -7.22 -5.08 -12.26
C CYS A 91 -6.51 -6.17 -13.07
N SER A 92 -5.35 -5.85 -13.62
CA SER A 92 -4.59 -6.78 -14.47
C SER A 92 -3.99 -7.96 -13.70
N TRP A 93 -3.74 -7.82 -12.40
CA TRP A 93 -2.97 -8.79 -11.60
C TRP A 93 -3.58 -10.19 -11.60
N TYR A 94 -4.86 -10.31 -11.36
CA TYR A 94 -5.50 -11.61 -11.09
C TYR A 94 -5.55 -12.58 -12.27
N TYR A 95 -5.18 -12.14 -13.46
CA TYR A 95 -5.10 -12.98 -14.65
C TYR A 95 -3.73 -12.95 -15.32
N PHE A 96 -3.16 -11.75 -15.47
CA PHE A 96 -1.92 -11.57 -16.25
C PHE A 96 -0.67 -11.61 -15.39
N TYR A 97 -0.78 -11.34 -14.07
CA TYR A 97 0.37 -11.16 -13.19
C TYR A 97 1.36 -10.16 -13.80
N GLN A 98 2.66 -10.39 -13.65
CA GLN A 98 3.71 -9.55 -14.27
C GLN A 98 3.78 -9.67 -15.80
N GLY A 99 3.08 -10.62 -16.39
CA GLY A 99 3.03 -10.83 -17.85
C GLY A 99 2.15 -9.86 -18.61
N VAL A 100 1.41 -8.97 -17.92
CA VAL A 100 0.52 -7.98 -18.55
C VAL A 100 1.25 -7.15 -19.60
N THR A 101 0.57 -6.94 -20.73
CA THR A 101 1.04 -6.11 -21.83
C THR A 101 0.07 -4.97 -22.12
N GLU A 102 0.52 -3.95 -22.83
CA GLU A 102 -0.31 -2.85 -23.31
C GLU A 102 -1.51 -3.36 -24.13
N ASP A 103 -1.27 -4.35 -25.00
CA ASP A 103 -2.34 -4.97 -25.82
C ASP A 103 -3.37 -5.73 -24.97
N ASP A 104 -2.96 -6.35 -23.88
CA ASP A 104 -3.88 -6.99 -22.94
C ASP A 104 -4.81 -5.96 -22.29
N VAL A 105 -4.25 -4.85 -21.83
CA VAL A 105 -5.05 -3.76 -21.25
C VAL A 105 -6.04 -3.22 -22.28
N LEU A 106 -5.60 -2.96 -23.51
CA LEU A 106 -6.46 -2.43 -24.57
C LEU A 106 -7.56 -3.40 -24.99
N ARG A 107 -7.30 -4.70 -25.02
CA ARG A 107 -8.34 -5.71 -25.30
C ARG A 107 -9.40 -5.71 -24.22
N ASN A 108 -8.99 -5.69 -22.96
CA ASN A 108 -9.92 -5.63 -21.83
C ASN A 108 -10.68 -4.31 -21.81
N LEU A 109 -10.03 -3.19 -22.10
CA LEU A 109 -10.66 -1.86 -22.16
C LEU A 109 -11.79 -1.84 -23.20
N ARG A 110 -11.54 -2.36 -24.43
CA ARG A 110 -12.58 -2.48 -25.45
C ARG A 110 -13.74 -3.37 -25.03
N PHE A 111 -13.46 -4.47 -24.35
CA PHE A 111 -14.50 -5.34 -23.80
C PHE A 111 -15.35 -4.61 -22.77
N LEU A 112 -14.72 -3.90 -21.84
CA LEU A 112 -15.40 -3.12 -20.83
C LEU A 112 -16.27 -2.00 -21.41
N GLU A 113 -15.82 -1.32 -22.46
CA GLU A 113 -16.61 -0.32 -23.20
C GLU A 113 -17.90 -0.93 -23.77
N GLN A 114 -17.79 -2.11 -24.39
CA GLN A 114 -18.91 -2.82 -25.00
C GLN A 114 -19.93 -3.33 -23.97
N HIS A 115 -19.47 -3.66 -22.76
CA HIS A 115 -20.29 -4.26 -21.70
C HIS A 115 -20.53 -3.31 -20.51
N ARG A 116 -20.39 -2.00 -20.72
CA ARG A 116 -20.46 -1.00 -19.64
C ARG A 116 -21.75 -1.05 -18.82
N ARG A 117 -22.87 -1.43 -19.42
CA ARG A 117 -24.16 -1.55 -18.72
C ARG A 117 -24.23 -2.78 -17.83
N GLU A 118 -23.52 -3.85 -18.20
CA GLU A 118 -23.49 -5.12 -17.50
C GLU A 118 -22.41 -5.12 -16.41
N LEU A 119 -21.34 -4.38 -16.66
CA LEU A 119 -20.15 -4.23 -15.79
C LEU A 119 -19.97 -2.76 -15.42
N PRO A 120 -20.74 -2.25 -14.43
CA PRO A 120 -20.70 -0.84 -14.05
C PRO A 120 -19.47 -0.54 -13.14
N ILE A 121 -18.27 -0.74 -13.68
CA ILE A 121 -17.00 -0.41 -13.01
C ILE A 121 -16.50 0.96 -13.42
N GLU A 122 -15.66 1.57 -12.59
CA GLU A 122 -15.17 2.94 -12.79
C GLU A 122 -13.69 3.00 -13.12
N THR A 123 -12.90 2.05 -12.60
CA THR A 123 -11.43 2.09 -12.66
C THR A 123 -10.87 0.95 -13.50
N VAL A 124 -9.84 1.25 -14.30
CA VAL A 124 -8.99 0.27 -14.97
C VAL A 124 -7.58 0.41 -14.43
N GLN A 125 -7.16 -0.57 -13.62
CA GLN A 125 -5.90 -0.55 -12.91
C GLN A 125 -4.88 -1.47 -13.56
N ILE A 126 -3.72 -0.92 -13.91
CA ILE A 126 -2.53 -1.66 -14.30
C ILE A 126 -1.76 -2.00 -13.02
N ASP A 127 -1.57 -3.29 -12.77
CA ASP A 127 -0.83 -3.81 -11.62
C ASP A 127 0.66 -4.04 -11.96
N ASP A 128 1.39 -4.74 -11.10
CA ASP A 128 2.81 -5.09 -11.27
C ASP A 128 3.09 -5.67 -12.66
N GLY A 129 4.15 -5.18 -13.31
CA GLY A 129 4.61 -5.70 -14.59
C GLY A 129 4.87 -4.66 -15.68
N TYR A 130 4.60 -3.38 -15.46
CA TYR A 130 4.87 -2.29 -16.41
C TYR A 130 6.27 -1.70 -16.26
N GLN A 131 6.78 -1.66 -15.04
CA GLN A 131 8.07 -1.09 -14.67
C GLN A 131 9.25 -2.01 -15.03
N ALA A 132 10.44 -1.43 -15.20
CA ALA A 132 11.65 -2.16 -15.51
C ALA A 132 12.11 -3.02 -14.32
N ASP A 133 12.07 -2.47 -13.10
CA ASP A 133 12.41 -3.18 -11.86
C ASP A 133 11.65 -2.55 -10.66
N ILE A 134 11.67 -3.23 -9.52
CA ILE A 134 11.14 -2.67 -8.27
C ILE A 134 12.01 -1.50 -7.82
N GLY A 135 11.42 -0.31 -7.75
CA GLY A 135 12.13 0.96 -7.56
C GLY A 135 12.23 1.81 -8.83
N ASP A 136 12.28 1.18 -9.99
CA ASP A 136 12.38 1.87 -11.29
C ASP A 136 10.98 2.24 -11.85
N TRP A 137 10.16 2.87 -11.03
CA TRP A 137 8.73 3.09 -11.29
C TRP A 137 8.45 3.97 -12.51
N LEU A 138 9.38 4.82 -12.91
CA LEU A 138 9.25 5.71 -14.07
C LEU A 138 9.95 5.16 -15.32
N ILE A 139 10.60 4.00 -15.22
CA ILE A 139 11.24 3.31 -16.34
C ILE A 139 10.29 2.21 -16.82
N VAL A 140 9.62 2.48 -17.92
CA VAL A 140 8.63 1.58 -18.51
C VAL A 140 9.35 0.53 -19.37
N ASN A 141 8.94 -0.74 -19.25
CA ASN A 141 9.53 -1.82 -20.05
C ASN A 141 8.89 -1.95 -21.44
N GLU A 142 9.46 -2.81 -22.29
CA GLU A 142 9.06 -3.00 -23.70
C GLU A 142 7.63 -3.50 -23.92
N LYS A 143 6.97 -4.01 -22.87
CA LYS A 143 5.57 -4.48 -22.94
C LYS A 143 4.57 -3.32 -23.06
N PHE A 144 5.01 -2.09 -22.79
CA PHE A 144 4.23 -0.87 -22.85
C PHE A 144 4.92 0.16 -23.76
N PRO A 145 5.00 -0.13 -25.09
CA PRO A 145 5.85 0.63 -26.01
C PRO A 145 5.41 2.06 -26.25
N ARG A 146 4.14 2.42 -26.00
CA ARG A 146 3.62 3.78 -26.15
C ARG A 146 3.70 4.61 -24.86
N GLY A 147 4.13 3.99 -23.76
CA GLY A 147 4.26 4.64 -22.47
C GLY A 147 2.99 4.63 -21.62
N MET A 148 3.20 4.88 -20.35
CA MET A 148 2.11 4.81 -19.36
C MET A 148 1.22 6.05 -19.39
N ASP A 149 1.74 7.19 -19.78
CA ASP A 149 0.99 8.44 -20.02
C ASP A 149 -0.02 8.29 -21.17
N TRP A 150 0.43 7.70 -22.28
CA TRP A 150 -0.44 7.38 -23.40
C TRP A 150 -1.55 6.41 -22.98
N LEU A 151 -1.20 5.36 -22.24
CA LEU A 151 -2.18 4.37 -21.79
C LEU A 151 -3.22 4.97 -20.83
N ALA A 152 -2.78 5.83 -19.91
CA ALA A 152 -3.69 6.57 -19.02
C ALA A 152 -4.67 7.43 -19.83
N ALA A 153 -4.20 8.12 -20.87
CA ALA A 153 -5.06 8.92 -21.75
C ALA A 153 -6.08 8.05 -22.51
N GLU A 154 -5.69 6.84 -22.97
CA GLU A 154 -6.61 5.90 -23.63
C GLU A 154 -7.71 5.42 -22.66
N ILE A 155 -7.33 5.08 -21.41
CA ILE A 155 -8.28 4.68 -20.36
C ILE A 155 -9.28 5.82 -20.08
N LYS A 156 -8.80 7.06 -19.95
CA LYS A 156 -9.64 8.25 -19.75
C LYS A 156 -10.58 8.47 -20.93
N ARG A 157 -10.07 8.35 -22.15
CA ARG A 157 -10.87 8.50 -23.38
C ARG A 157 -11.99 7.47 -23.47
N ALA A 158 -11.75 6.27 -23.00
CA ALA A 158 -12.77 5.23 -22.86
C ALA A 158 -13.75 5.50 -21.70
N GLY A 159 -13.57 6.56 -20.91
CA GLY A 159 -14.45 6.99 -19.81
C GLY A 159 -14.24 6.20 -18.52
N TYR A 160 -13.04 5.71 -18.26
CA TYR A 160 -12.64 5.06 -17.02
C TYR A 160 -11.55 5.87 -16.30
N THR A 161 -11.45 5.67 -14.99
CA THR A 161 -10.36 6.21 -14.17
C THR A 161 -9.12 5.34 -14.36
N PRO A 162 -7.99 5.89 -14.83
CA PRO A 162 -6.75 5.13 -14.93
C PRO A 162 -6.15 4.89 -13.54
N GLY A 163 -5.86 3.62 -13.26
CA GLY A 163 -5.24 3.18 -12.03
C GLY A 163 -3.87 2.54 -12.27
N ILE A 164 -2.95 2.72 -11.33
CA ILE A 164 -1.60 2.13 -11.38
C ILE A 164 -1.19 1.57 -10.03
N TRP A 165 -0.44 0.47 -10.05
CA TRP A 165 0.14 -0.15 -8.88
C TRP A 165 1.58 0.32 -8.64
N LEU A 166 1.94 0.46 -7.37
CA LEU A 166 3.29 0.78 -6.91
C LEU A 166 3.59 0.07 -5.58
N ALA A 167 4.86 -0.29 -5.37
CA ALA A 167 5.43 -0.60 -4.05
C ALA A 167 6.50 0.46 -3.71
N PRO A 168 6.12 1.71 -3.45
CA PRO A 168 7.03 2.86 -3.50
C PRO A 168 8.07 2.86 -2.39
N PHE A 169 7.85 2.09 -1.33
CA PHE A 169 8.79 1.95 -0.21
C PHE A 169 9.79 0.81 -0.40
N LEU A 170 9.76 0.12 -1.56
CA LEU A 170 10.71 -0.93 -1.92
C LEU A 170 11.62 -0.49 -3.05
N VAL A 171 12.87 -0.94 -2.99
CA VAL A 171 13.84 -0.83 -4.07
C VAL A 171 14.62 -2.12 -4.19
N ALA A 172 14.68 -2.68 -5.40
CA ALA A 172 15.48 -3.88 -5.67
C ALA A 172 16.96 -3.53 -5.72
N GLY A 173 17.80 -4.41 -5.19
CA GLY A 173 19.25 -4.24 -5.28
C GLY A 173 19.80 -4.22 -6.70
N SER A 174 19.01 -4.68 -7.69
CA SER A 174 19.33 -4.66 -9.13
C SER A 174 18.82 -3.42 -9.85
N SER A 175 17.98 -2.60 -9.21
CA SER A 175 17.35 -1.45 -9.84
C SER A 175 18.32 -0.31 -10.08
N ARG A 176 17.99 0.53 -11.04
CA ARG A 176 18.68 1.79 -11.27
C ARG A 176 18.48 2.76 -10.11
N ALA A 177 17.29 2.79 -9.53
CA ALA A 177 16.98 3.61 -8.35
C ALA A 177 17.93 3.30 -7.18
N TYR A 178 18.21 2.01 -6.90
CA TYR A 178 19.18 1.64 -5.88
C TYR A 178 20.62 2.03 -6.25
N ALA A 179 21.00 1.86 -7.52
CA ALA A 179 22.35 2.22 -7.99
C ALA A 179 22.61 3.73 -7.94
N GLU A 180 21.57 4.55 -8.20
CA GLU A 180 21.67 6.02 -8.18
C GLU A 180 21.56 6.60 -6.75
N HIS A 181 20.79 5.92 -5.87
CA HIS A 181 20.49 6.40 -4.52
C HIS A 181 20.65 5.31 -3.45
N PRO A 182 21.85 4.70 -3.32
CA PRO A 182 22.08 3.65 -2.32
C PRO A 182 21.98 4.17 -0.87
N GLU A 183 22.01 5.48 -0.68
CA GLU A 183 21.83 6.16 0.61
C GLU A 183 20.38 6.25 1.07
N PHE A 184 19.40 6.04 0.16
CA PHE A 184 17.96 6.13 0.50
C PHE A 184 17.42 4.89 1.21
N VAL A 185 18.18 3.80 1.31
CA VAL A 185 17.70 2.58 1.95
C VAL A 185 18.02 2.56 3.44
N VAL A 186 17.09 2.01 4.21
CA VAL A 186 17.27 1.72 5.63
C VAL A 186 18.51 0.84 5.80
N ARG A 187 19.31 1.12 6.84
CA ARG A 187 20.51 0.35 7.14
C ARG A 187 20.46 -0.28 8.51
N GLY A 188 20.91 -1.52 8.58
CA GLY A 188 21.14 -2.22 9.83
C GLY A 188 22.30 -1.62 10.64
N ARG A 189 22.51 -2.16 11.85
CA ARG A 189 23.53 -1.65 12.78
C ARG A 189 24.97 -1.77 12.27
N ALA A 190 25.26 -2.72 11.38
CA ALA A 190 26.57 -2.89 10.76
C ALA A 190 26.71 -2.12 9.43
N GLY A 191 25.70 -1.31 9.05
CA GLY A 191 25.69 -0.49 7.84
C GLY A 191 25.21 -1.20 6.58
N GLU A 192 24.81 -2.47 6.68
CA GLU A 192 24.21 -3.23 5.58
C GLU A 192 22.81 -2.72 5.24
N PRO A 193 22.37 -2.78 3.97
CA PRO A 193 20.98 -2.48 3.61
C PRO A 193 20.00 -3.42 4.33
N ALA A 194 18.98 -2.87 4.96
CA ALA A 194 17.95 -3.65 5.63
C ALA A 194 17.05 -4.37 4.60
N LEU A 195 17.04 -5.71 4.65
CA LEU A 195 16.22 -6.52 3.78
C LEU A 195 14.75 -6.38 4.19
N ALA A 196 13.92 -5.82 3.31
CA ALA A 196 12.49 -5.75 3.49
C ALA A 196 11.80 -7.04 3.06
N THR A 197 12.14 -7.55 1.89
CA THR A 197 11.58 -8.81 1.36
C THR A 197 12.49 -9.44 0.31
N ASP A 198 12.45 -10.76 0.23
CA ASP A 198 13.06 -11.55 -0.85
C ASP A 198 11.94 -12.04 -1.78
N ASN A 199 11.42 -11.15 -2.60
CA ASN A 199 10.36 -11.39 -3.54
C ASN A 199 10.84 -11.10 -4.96
N TRP A 200 10.11 -11.58 -5.98
CA TRP A 200 10.48 -11.48 -7.39
C TRP A 200 11.88 -12.09 -7.70
N GLN A 201 12.30 -13.10 -6.91
CA GLN A 201 13.63 -13.74 -7.01
C GLN A 201 14.79 -12.75 -6.82
N ARG A 202 14.59 -11.72 -6.04
CA ARG A 202 15.59 -10.68 -5.75
C ARG A 202 15.38 -10.05 -4.38
N LYS A 203 16.47 -9.54 -3.81
CA LYS A 203 16.44 -8.82 -2.55
C LYS A 203 15.91 -7.41 -2.78
N ASN A 204 14.93 -7.03 -1.98
CA ASN A 204 14.36 -5.70 -1.98
C ASN A 204 14.58 -5.06 -0.60
N TYR A 205 15.00 -3.81 -0.61
CA TYR A 205 15.34 -3.02 0.55
C TYR A 205 14.28 -1.96 0.80
N GLY A 206 14.09 -1.58 2.07
CA GLY A 206 13.17 -0.53 2.45
C GLY A 206 13.75 0.86 2.20
N ILE A 207 12.92 1.79 1.76
CA ILE A 207 13.27 3.22 1.63
C ILE A 207 13.17 3.89 3.00
N ASP A 208 14.21 4.58 3.42
CA ASP A 208 14.26 5.34 4.66
C ASP A 208 13.44 6.65 4.55
N GLY A 209 12.20 6.59 4.99
CA GLY A 209 11.30 7.74 5.03
C GLY A 209 11.70 8.83 6.04
N SER A 210 12.69 8.61 6.88
CA SER A 210 13.21 9.64 7.79
C SER A 210 14.08 10.66 7.05
N LEU A 211 14.69 10.27 5.92
CA LEU A 211 15.55 11.12 5.10
C LEU A 211 14.73 12.13 4.27
N PRO A 212 14.99 13.45 4.38
CA PRO A 212 14.30 14.46 3.59
C PRO A 212 14.41 14.25 2.08
N GLU A 213 15.58 13.81 1.61
CA GLU A 213 15.87 13.55 0.21
C GLU A 213 15.07 12.37 -0.34
N ALA A 214 14.95 11.28 0.42
CA ALA A 214 14.13 10.14 0.05
C ALA A 214 12.63 10.52 -0.02
N ARG A 215 12.15 11.33 0.93
CA ARG A 215 10.78 11.88 0.87
C ARG A 215 10.57 12.78 -0.34
N ALA A 216 11.55 13.60 -0.69
CA ALA A 216 11.48 14.45 -1.88
C ALA A 216 11.43 13.62 -3.17
N TRP A 217 12.23 12.55 -3.23
CA TRP A 217 12.24 11.59 -4.33
C TRP A 217 10.88 10.90 -4.47
N LEU A 218 10.31 10.36 -3.37
CA LEU A 218 8.97 9.77 -3.36
C LEU A 218 7.90 10.78 -3.81
N SER A 219 7.96 12.01 -3.32
CA SER A 219 7.02 13.07 -3.75
C SER A 219 7.15 13.41 -5.22
N GLY A 220 8.37 13.37 -5.78
CA GLY A 220 8.64 13.52 -7.20
C GLY A 220 8.04 12.37 -8.04
N LEU A 221 8.19 11.13 -7.55
CA LEU A 221 7.61 9.94 -8.16
C LEU A 221 6.08 10.05 -8.29
N PHE A 222 5.38 10.36 -7.20
CA PHE A 222 3.92 10.49 -7.24
C PHE A 222 3.46 11.64 -8.13
N ARG A 223 4.17 12.78 -8.13
CA ARG A 223 3.87 13.87 -9.07
C ARG A 223 4.05 13.45 -10.53
N ALA A 224 5.12 12.74 -10.84
CA ALA A 224 5.34 12.26 -12.21
C ALA A 224 4.22 11.31 -12.66
N ILE A 225 3.74 10.43 -11.78
CA ILE A 225 2.67 9.48 -12.09
C ILE A 225 1.30 10.16 -12.15
N CYS A 226 0.95 10.97 -11.13
CA CYS A 226 -0.38 11.56 -11.06
C CYS A 226 -0.51 12.76 -12.01
N ASP A 227 0.42 13.71 -11.93
CA ASP A 227 0.34 14.94 -12.73
C ASP A 227 0.94 14.77 -14.14
N GLY A 228 2.05 14.00 -14.24
CA GLY A 228 2.75 13.79 -15.49
C GLY A 228 2.09 12.74 -16.40
N TRP A 229 1.85 11.54 -15.89
CA TRP A 229 1.20 10.47 -16.65
C TRP A 229 -0.33 10.53 -16.60
N GLY A 230 -0.89 11.20 -15.59
CA GLY A 230 -2.32 11.40 -15.46
C GLY A 230 -3.08 10.23 -14.84
N TYR A 231 -2.47 9.45 -13.96
CA TYR A 231 -3.16 8.42 -13.18
C TYR A 231 -3.90 9.05 -12.01
N ASP A 232 -5.20 8.76 -11.88
CA ASP A 232 -6.07 9.32 -10.85
C ASP A 232 -6.34 8.33 -9.70
N TYR A 233 -5.97 7.06 -9.86
CA TYR A 233 -6.05 6.02 -8.85
C TYR A 233 -4.69 5.34 -8.68
N VAL A 234 -4.22 5.23 -7.45
CA VAL A 234 -2.94 4.58 -7.12
C VAL A 234 -3.17 3.50 -6.09
N LYS A 235 -2.82 2.26 -6.42
CA LYS A 235 -2.69 1.16 -5.45
C LYS A 235 -1.28 1.16 -4.91
N ILE A 236 -1.15 1.38 -3.60
CA ILE A 236 0.14 1.34 -2.89
C ILE A 236 0.23 0.01 -2.14
N ASP A 237 1.24 -0.76 -2.45
CA ASP A 237 1.46 -2.09 -1.89
C ASP A 237 2.76 -2.16 -1.07
N PHE A 238 2.97 -3.26 -0.34
CA PHE A 238 4.14 -3.51 0.49
C PHE A 238 4.43 -2.39 1.51
N LEU A 239 3.39 -1.85 2.12
CA LEU A 239 3.49 -0.72 3.06
C LEU A 239 4.38 -1.00 4.27
N PHE A 240 4.51 -2.26 4.68
CA PHE A 240 5.38 -2.66 5.78
C PHE A 240 6.85 -2.28 5.57
N ALA A 241 7.28 -2.13 4.32
CA ALA A 241 8.63 -1.72 3.99
C ALA A 241 8.98 -0.29 4.44
N ALA A 242 7.97 0.53 4.74
CA ALA A 242 8.15 1.87 5.31
C ALA A 242 8.35 1.85 6.83
N ALA A 243 8.24 0.66 7.47
CA ALA A 243 8.28 0.49 8.91
C ALA A 243 9.34 -0.52 9.37
N ILE A 244 10.43 -0.71 8.61
CA ILE A 244 11.53 -1.62 8.92
C ILE A 244 12.76 -0.87 9.44
#